data_8f3a81a66ad0693c175b72a50263515b
#
_entry.id   8f3a81a66ad0693c175b72a50263515b
#
_cell.length_a   1.000
_cell.length_b   1.000
_cell.length_c   1.000
_cell.angle_alpha   90.00
_cell.angle_beta   90.00
_cell.angle_gamma   90.00
#
_symmetry.space_group_name_H-M   'P 1'
#
loop_
_entity.id
_entity.type
_entity.pdbx_description
1 polymer ?
#
loop_
_entity_poly.entity_id
_entity_poly.type
_entity_poly.pdbx_seq_one_letter_code
_entity_poly.pdbx_strand_id
1 'polypeptide(L)'
;RAVENARGIVIPPNASMVRNIMQAVLYMHDHTVHFYQLHALDWVDVVSALKADPKAAALLAQQLSPWAKNTEGYFTATQERLKKFVASGQLGIFANGYWGHPDYKLTPEQNLIATVHYLDALEWQKEVVKVHAVFGGKNPHPNYIVGGMPCSIDLNEANAINADRLALVKQKLEEAKTFINQVYIPDLLMIANVYKDKWSKIGGGVRNYLSYGDYPVFDLGEVESYKIPRGIVLDRDLSKVHPVDANSPEEIKEYIYHSWYKYTQGDKAGLHPYEGETHLEYTGPRPPYKLLDVEDKYSWIKTPRWKQEPMEVGPLARLIVAYAAGKEPQKSIVDETLRQLDLPVDALFSTLGRTAARGLECRMAADWALEFFNQLIKNLENGDSRMANSAEWERENWPDHEQGVGLAEAPRGALAHFIVIDKNRVKNYQMVVP
;
A
#
# COMPACT_ATOMS: atom_id res chain seq x y z
N ARG A 1 10.62 -13.53 4.34
CA ARG A 1 11.81 -12.90 3.69
C ARG A 1 13.01 -12.80 4.64
N ALA A 2 12.85 -12.39 5.93
CA ALA A 2 14.01 -12.22 6.83
C ALA A 2 14.75 -13.54 7.09
N VAL A 3 14.03 -14.63 7.38
CA VAL A 3 14.64 -15.97 7.54
C VAL A 3 15.19 -16.48 6.22
N GLU A 4 14.48 -16.25 5.11
CA GLU A 4 14.98 -16.64 3.76
C GLU A 4 16.30 -15.94 3.45
N ASN A 5 16.40 -14.65 3.77
CA ASN A 5 17.64 -13.90 3.60
C ASN A 5 18.76 -14.42 4.51
N ALA A 6 18.47 -14.66 5.81
CA ALA A 6 19.46 -15.23 6.75
C ALA A 6 20.02 -16.57 6.28
N ARG A 7 19.17 -17.42 5.66
CA ARG A 7 19.52 -18.77 5.20
C ARG A 7 19.96 -18.85 3.74
N GLY A 8 19.89 -17.76 2.97
CA GLY A 8 20.15 -17.77 1.54
C GLY A 8 19.15 -18.62 0.74
N ILE A 9 17.90 -18.72 1.22
CA ILE A 9 16.88 -19.55 0.56
C ILE A 9 16.33 -18.82 -0.67
N VAL A 10 16.45 -19.46 -1.82
CA VAL A 10 15.81 -19.03 -3.07
C VAL A 10 14.46 -19.72 -3.20
N ILE A 11 13.40 -18.94 -3.34
CA ILE A 11 12.03 -19.47 -3.50
C ILE A 11 11.75 -19.86 -4.95
N PRO A 12 10.87 -20.86 -5.20
CA PRO A 12 10.47 -21.21 -6.56
C PRO A 12 9.80 -20.05 -7.31
N PRO A 13 9.95 -19.96 -8.65
CA PRO A 13 9.33 -18.90 -9.45
C PRO A 13 7.82 -18.75 -9.22
N ASN A 14 7.08 -19.86 -9.12
CA ASN A 14 5.63 -19.79 -8.89
C ASN A 14 5.27 -19.20 -7.52
N ALA A 15 6.07 -19.52 -6.47
CA ALA A 15 5.89 -18.89 -5.16
C ALA A 15 6.11 -17.37 -5.24
N SER A 16 7.11 -16.93 -6.00
CA SER A 16 7.36 -15.50 -6.26
C SER A 16 6.17 -14.87 -6.99
N MET A 17 5.65 -15.49 -8.04
CA MET A 17 4.46 -14.98 -8.77
C MET A 17 3.24 -14.88 -7.86
N VAL A 18 2.95 -15.90 -7.06
CA VAL A 18 1.81 -15.88 -6.13
C VAL A 18 1.99 -14.81 -5.06
N ARG A 19 3.19 -14.66 -4.49
CA ARG A 19 3.48 -13.57 -3.54
C ARG A 19 3.27 -12.20 -4.16
N ASN A 20 3.69 -12.00 -5.41
CA ASN A 20 3.50 -10.74 -6.14
C ASN A 20 2.01 -10.48 -6.46
N ILE A 21 1.24 -11.51 -6.85
CA ILE A 21 -0.21 -11.38 -7.04
C ILE A 21 -0.89 -10.97 -5.73
N MET A 22 -0.56 -11.62 -4.62
CA MET A 22 -1.12 -11.29 -3.31
C MET A 22 -0.74 -9.89 -2.86
N GLN A 23 0.49 -9.46 -3.10
CA GLN A 23 0.94 -8.09 -2.82
C GLN A 23 0.19 -7.06 -3.67
N ALA A 24 -0.02 -7.35 -4.97
CA ALA A 24 -0.79 -6.47 -5.85
C ALA A 24 -2.27 -6.37 -5.43
N VAL A 25 -2.87 -7.49 -5.01
CA VAL A 25 -4.23 -7.50 -4.43
C VAL A 25 -4.29 -6.67 -3.15
N LEU A 26 -3.28 -6.78 -2.29
CA LEU A 26 -3.18 -5.95 -1.09
C LEU A 26 -3.12 -4.45 -1.45
N TYR A 27 -2.34 -4.07 -2.46
CA TYR A 27 -2.27 -2.68 -2.92
C TYR A 27 -3.60 -2.19 -3.49
N MET A 28 -4.21 -2.97 -4.38
CA MET A 28 -5.51 -2.64 -4.96
C MET A 28 -6.57 -2.43 -3.87
N HIS A 29 -6.67 -3.36 -2.93
CA HIS A 29 -7.59 -3.28 -1.79
C HIS A 29 -7.31 -2.06 -0.91
N ASP A 30 -6.08 -1.96 -0.42
CA ASP A 30 -5.71 -0.98 0.60
C ASP A 30 -5.73 0.47 0.07
N HIS A 31 -5.27 0.69 -1.17
CA HIS A 31 -5.30 2.01 -1.80
C HIS A 31 -6.72 2.47 -2.12
N THR A 32 -7.59 1.55 -2.56
CA THR A 32 -9.00 1.86 -2.81
C THR A 32 -9.72 2.19 -1.50
N VAL A 33 -9.51 1.36 -0.46
CA VAL A 33 -10.08 1.61 0.88
C VAL A 33 -9.54 2.92 1.46
N HIS A 34 -8.25 3.19 1.31
CA HIS A 34 -7.67 4.45 1.80
C HIS A 34 -8.31 5.66 1.10
N PHE A 35 -8.42 5.63 -0.23
CA PHE A 35 -8.99 6.74 -0.98
C PHE A 35 -10.46 6.99 -0.60
N TYR A 36 -11.30 5.96 -0.63
CA TYR A 36 -12.73 6.13 -0.38
C TYR A 36 -13.08 6.24 1.10
N GLN A 37 -12.68 5.29 1.93
CA GLN A 37 -13.14 5.19 3.31
C GLN A 37 -12.35 6.03 4.31
N LEU A 38 -11.10 6.40 4.00
CA LEU A 38 -10.25 7.20 4.91
C LEU A 38 -10.04 8.63 4.44
N HIS A 39 -10.22 8.94 3.15
CA HIS A 39 -9.80 10.22 2.59
C HIS A 39 -10.88 10.94 1.77
N ALA A 40 -11.88 10.24 1.22
CA ALA A 40 -12.87 10.85 0.34
C ALA A 40 -13.66 11.99 1.01
N LEU A 41 -13.97 11.88 2.30
CA LEU A 41 -14.72 12.89 3.04
C LEU A 41 -13.94 14.21 3.24
N ASP A 42 -12.66 14.25 2.95
CA ASP A 42 -11.88 15.50 2.89
C ASP A 42 -12.16 16.30 1.61
N TRP A 43 -12.70 15.65 0.57
CA TRP A 43 -12.99 16.23 -0.74
C TRP A 43 -14.47 16.32 -1.06
N VAL A 44 -15.29 15.41 -0.52
CA VAL A 44 -16.68 15.12 -0.91
C VAL A 44 -17.63 15.54 0.19
N ASP A 45 -18.58 16.43 -0.14
CA ASP A 45 -19.68 16.82 0.72
C ASP A 45 -20.91 15.93 0.44
N VAL A 46 -21.10 14.91 1.26
CA VAL A 46 -22.21 13.94 1.13
C VAL A 46 -23.58 14.62 1.31
N VAL A 47 -23.67 15.67 2.13
CA VAL A 47 -24.94 16.42 2.34
C VAL A 47 -25.28 17.22 1.09
N SER A 48 -24.28 17.77 0.40
CA SER A 48 -24.47 18.43 -0.90
C SER A 48 -25.01 17.49 -1.98
N ALA A 49 -24.62 16.20 -1.96
CA ALA A 49 -25.11 15.19 -2.88
C ALA A 49 -26.63 15.00 -2.87
N LEU A 50 -27.30 15.35 -1.75
CA LEU A 50 -28.76 15.28 -1.64
C LEU A 50 -29.49 16.31 -2.53
N LYS A 51 -28.79 17.35 -2.98
CA LYS A 51 -29.32 18.42 -3.85
C LYS A 51 -29.07 18.14 -5.35
N ALA A 52 -28.33 17.09 -5.66
CA ALA A 52 -27.97 16.74 -7.04
C ALA A 52 -29.21 16.34 -7.87
N ASP A 53 -29.16 16.62 -9.16
CA ASP A 53 -30.00 15.95 -10.14
C ASP A 53 -29.37 14.60 -10.53
N PRO A 54 -29.98 13.45 -10.20
CA PRO A 54 -29.42 12.14 -10.49
C PRO A 54 -29.22 11.88 -12.00
N LYS A 55 -30.07 12.46 -12.85
CA LYS A 55 -29.92 12.35 -14.32
C LYS A 55 -28.70 13.11 -14.79
N ALA A 56 -28.50 14.34 -14.34
CA ALA A 56 -27.30 15.12 -14.67
C ALA A 56 -26.03 14.45 -14.14
N ALA A 57 -26.07 13.93 -12.92
CA ALA A 57 -24.97 13.16 -12.35
C ALA A 57 -24.63 11.91 -13.17
N ALA A 58 -25.64 11.15 -13.63
CA ALA A 58 -25.43 9.99 -14.48
C ALA A 58 -24.80 10.34 -15.82
N LEU A 59 -25.26 11.41 -16.47
CA LEU A 59 -24.68 11.88 -17.73
C LEU A 59 -23.22 12.33 -17.55
N LEU A 60 -22.91 13.05 -16.49
CA LEU A 60 -21.54 13.44 -16.15
C LEU A 60 -20.66 12.22 -15.90
N ALA A 61 -21.13 11.26 -15.11
CA ALA A 61 -20.39 10.03 -14.81
C ALA A 61 -20.10 9.19 -16.06
N GLN A 62 -21.07 9.10 -17.01
CA GLN A 62 -20.88 8.42 -18.29
C GLN A 62 -19.86 9.11 -19.19
N GLN A 63 -19.72 10.42 -19.10
CA GLN A 63 -18.64 11.15 -19.80
C GLN A 63 -17.28 10.88 -19.22
N LEU A 64 -17.19 10.62 -17.91
CA LEU A 64 -15.93 10.32 -17.22
C LEU A 64 -15.50 8.87 -17.41
N SER A 65 -16.46 7.93 -17.50
CA SER A 65 -16.15 6.51 -17.46
C SER A 65 -17.31 5.64 -18.01
N PRO A 66 -17.00 4.52 -18.70
CA PRO A 66 -17.98 3.54 -19.15
C PRO A 66 -18.45 2.58 -18.05
N TRP A 67 -18.33 2.94 -16.77
CA TRP A 67 -18.77 2.08 -15.66
C TRP A 67 -20.25 1.76 -15.75
N ALA A 68 -20.57 0.47 -15.74
CA ALA A 68 -21.93 -0.01 -16.05
C ALA A 68 -23.01 0.46 -15.07
N LYS A 69 -22.62 0.85 -13.83
CA LYS A 69 -23.56 1.38 -12.84
C LYS A 69 -23.78 2.90 -12.93
N ASN A 70 -23.11 3.59 -13.83
CA ASN A 70 -23.33 5.02 -14.06
C ASN A 70 -24.67 5.28 -14.75
N THR A 71 -25.77 4.99 -14.06
CA THR A 71 -27.14 5.10 -14.58
C THR A 71 -28.00 5.99 -13.68
N GLU A 72 -28.97 6.71 -14.30
CA GLU A 72 -29.92 7.55 -13.59
C GLU A 72 -30.65 6.77 -12.49
N GLY A 73 -31.14 5.55 -12.80
CA GLY A 73 -31.87 4.71 -11.84
C GLY A 73 -31.02 4.32 -10.64
N TYR A 74 -29.75 3.98 -10.85
CA TYR A 74 -28.84 3.64 -9.76
C TYR A 74 -28.51 4.83 -8.86
N PHE A 75 -28.27 6.00 -9.46
CA PHE A 75 -27.99 7.23 -8.70
C PHE A 75 -29.23 7.74 -7.95
N THR A 76 -30.41 7.66 -8.57
CA THR A 76 -31.68 7.99 -7.91
C THR A 76 -31.91 7.09 -6.68
N ALA A 77 -31.77 5.78 -6.83
CA ALA A 77 -31.98 4.83 -5.72
C ALA A 77 -30.99 5.09 -4.58
N THR A 78 -29.73 5.39 -4.89
CA THR A 78 -28.70 5.70 -3.90
C THR A 78 -28.97 7.02 -3.20
N GLN A 79 -29.37 8.07 -3.94
CA GLN A 79 -29.72 9.36 -3.36
C GLN A 79 -30.92 9.26 -2.42
N GLU A 80 -31.97 8.50 -2.79
CA GLU A 80 -33.13 8.28 -1.93
C GLU A 80 -32.77 7.51 -0.64
N ARG A 81 -31.85 6.55 -0.75
CA ARG A 81 -31.30 5.86 0.44
C ARG A 81 -30.55 6.85 1.34
N LEU A 82 -29.74 7.74 0.78
CA LEU A 82 -29.01 8.78 1.53
C LEU A 82 -29.98 9.78 2.18
N LYS A 83 -31.03 10.24 1.48
CA LYS A 83 -32.06 11.13 2.03
C LYS A 83 -32.72 10.53 3.28
N LYS A 84 -33.13 9.26 3.21
CA LYS A 84 -33.71 8.53 4.36
C LYS A 84 -32.72 8.41 5.51
N PHE A 85 -31.47 8.16 5.22
CA PHE A 85 -30.39 8.03 6.20
C PHE A 85 -30.15 9.36 6.94
N VAL A 86 -30.01 10.46 6.21
CA VAL A 86 -29.84 11.79 6.79
C VAL A 86 -31.07 12.23 7.58
N ALA A 87 -32.30 11.97 7.07
CA ALA A 87 -33.55 12.31 7.74
C ALA A 87 -33.75 11.53 9.07
N SER A 88 -33.12 10.39 9.25
CA SER A 88 -33.13 9.65 10.51
C SER A 88 -32.34 10.33 11.65
N GLY A 89 -31.60 11.39 11.36
CA GLY A 89 -30.71 12.08 12.29
C GLY A 89 -29.39 11.32 12.55
N GLN A 90 -29.16 10.21 11.85
CA GLN A 90 -27.94 9.41 11.97
C GLN A 90 -27.15 9.52 10.66
N LEU A 91 -26.00 10.16 10.69
CA LEU A 91 -25.11 10.22 9.54
C LEU A 91 -24.21 8.98 9.43
N GLY A 92 -24.17 8.10 10.46
CA GLY A 92 -23.37 6.90 10.46
C GLY A 92 -21.90 7.19 10.15
N ILE A 93 -21.36 6.53 9.14
CA ILE A 93 -19.97 6.72 8.68
C ILE A 93 -19.68 8.12 8.15
N PHE A 94 -20.70 8.91 7.82
CA PHE A 94 -20.54 10.27 7.32
C PHE A 94 -20.60 11.35 8.43
N ALA A 95 -20.69 10.96 9.70
CA ALA A 95 -20.85 11.91 10.81
C ALA A 95 -19.65 12.85 11.00
N ASN A 96 -18.48 12.48 10.54
CA ASN A 96 -17.24 13.24 10.70
C ASN A 96 -16.89 14.14 9.50
N GLY A 97 -17.83 14.38 8.59
CA GLY A 97 -17.64 15.31 7.48
C GLY A 97 -17.61 16.78 7.93
N TYR A 98 -17.01 17.63 7.12
CA TYR A 98 -16.89 19.07 7.34
C TYR A 98 -17.95 19.84 6.54
N TRP A 99 -19.21 19.41 6.59
CA TRP A 99 -20.31 19.86 5.75
C TRP A 99 -20.47 21.38 5.76
N GLY A 100 -20.53 21.95 4.55
CA GLY A 100 -20.65 23.39 4.38
C GLY A 100 -19.36 24.18 4.51
N HIS A 101 -18.21 23.51 4.68
CA HIS A 101 -16.92 24.20 4.67
C HIS A 101 -16.64 24.82 3.28
N PRO A 102 -16.14 26.08 3.20
CA PRO A 102 -15.96 26.78 1.93
C PRO A 102 -14.91 26.17 0.98
N ASP A 103 -14.07 25.28 1.49
CA ASP A 103 -13.11 24.53 0.67
C ASP A 103 -13.72 23.31 -0.05
N TYR A 104 -14.94 22.90 0.26
CA TYR A 104 -15.67 21.94 -0.58
C TYR A 104 -16.12 22.63 -1.88
N LYS A 105 -15.62 22.13 -3.02
CA LYS A 105 -15.83 22.77 -4.33
C LYS A 105 -16.51 21.89 -5.37
N LEU A 106 -16.72 20.60 -5.07
CA LEU A 106 -17.45 19.73 -5.97
C LEU A 106 -18.90 20.19 -6.10
N THR A 107 -19.43 20.09 -7.33
CA THR A 107 -20.87 20.33 -7.54
C THR A 107 -21.71 19.25 -6.84
N PRO A 108 -23.02 19.47 -6.61
CA PRO A 108 -23.88 18.42 -6.07
C PRO A 108 -23.83 17.13 -6.86
N GLU A 109 -23.76 17.18 -8.19
CA GLU A 109 -23.67 16.02 -9.08
C GLU A 109 -22.34 15.26 -8.89
N GLN A 110 -21.20 15.97 -8.82
CA GLN A 110 -19.88 15.38 -8.53
C GLN A 110 -19.86 14.74 -7.13
N ASN A 111 -20.47 15.40 -6.13
CA ASN A 111 -20.59 14.85 -4.79
C ASN A 111 -21.45 13.56 -4.79
N LEU A 112 -22.54 13.53 -5.60
CA LEU A 112 -23.37 12.32 -5.73
C LEU A 112 -22.59 11.19 -6.39
N ILE A 113 -21.88 11.45 -7.48
CA ILE A 113 -21.01 10.45 -8.16
C ILE A 113 -20.02 9.85 -7.14
N ALA A 114 -19.24 10.70 -6.47
CA ALA A 114 -18.22 10.23 -5.53
C ALA A 114 -18.83 9.48 -4.33
N THR A 115 -20.02 9.87 -3.85
CA THR A 115 -20.71 9.17 -2.75
C THR A 115 -21.23 7.80 -3.19
N VAL A 116 -21.77 7.68 -4.41
CA VAL A 116 -22.21 6.41 -4.98
C VAL A 116 -21.00 5.45 -5.11
N HIS A 117 -19.91 5.95 -5.66
CA HIS A 117 -18.70 5.16 -5.84
C HIS A 117 -18.01 4.79 -4.51
N TYR A 118 -18.11 5.65 -3.48
CA TYR A 118 -17.71 5.30 -2.11
C TYR A 118 -18.44 4.05 -1.61
N LEU A 119 -19.76 3.96 -1.81
CA LEU A 119 -20.55 2.81 -1.43
C LEU A 119 -20.23 1.57 -2.28
N ASP A 120 -19.98 1.76 -3.57
CA ASP A 120 -19.53 0.69 -4.47
C ASP A 120 -18.16 0.14 -4.03
N ALA A 121 -17.24 0.98 -3.59
CA ALA A 121 -15.94 0.56 -3.09
C ALA A 121 -16.04 -0.30 -1.81
N LEU A 122 -17.00 0.00 -0.91
CA LEU A 122 -17.28 -0.83 0.27
C LEU A 122 -17.75 -2.25 -0.10
N GLU A 123 -18.50 -2.39 -1.19
CA GLU A 123 -18.93 -3.70 -1.67
C GLU A 123 -17.80 -4.41 -2.44
N TRP A 124 -17.07 -3.69 -3.29
CA TRP A 124 -16.01 -4.22 -4.12
C TRP A 124 -14.85 -4.80 -3.30
N GLN A 125 -14.48 -4.20 -2.18
CA GLN A 125 -13.34 -4.67 -1.36
C GLN A 125 -13.49 -6.13 -0.92
N LYS A 126 -14.71 -6.61 -0.71
CA LYS A 126 -15.00 -7.99 -0.30
C LYS A 126 -14.70 -9.01 -1.39
N GLU A 127 -14.72 -8.55 -2.64
CA GLU A 127 -14.53 -9.42 -3.80
C GLU A 127 -13.04 -9.63 -4.11
N VAL A 128 -12.25 -8.55 -4.14
CA VAL A 128 -10.83 -8.63 -4.50
C VAL A 128 -10.01 -9.45 -3.49
N VAL A 129 -10.36 -9.40 -2.20
CA VAL A 129 -9.64 -10.15 -1.15
C VAL A 129 -9.88 -11.66 -1.19
N LYS A 130 -10.82 -12.16 -1.99
CA LYS A 130 -11.00 -13.60 -2.23
C LYS A 130 -9.75 -14.26 -2.82
N VAL A 131 -8.95 -13.50 -3.56
CA VAL A 131 -7.65 -13.97 -4.08
C VAL A 131 -6.70 -14.33 -2.92
N HIS A 132 -6.68 -13.54 -1.84
CA HIS A 132 -5.91 -13.87 -0.63
C HIS A 132 -6.41 -15.15 0.03
N ALA A 133 -7.72 -15.38 0.06
CA ALA A 133 -8.28 -16.59 0.62
C ALA A 133 -7.92 -17.83 -0.22
N VAL A 134 -7.86 -17.69 -1.57
CA VAL A 134 -7.47 -18.79 -2.46
C VAL A 134 -6.01 -19.19 -2.25
N PHE A 135 -5.07 -18.25 -2.28
CA PHE A 135 -3.65 -18.54 -2.20
C PHE A 135 -3.11 -18.65 -0.77
N GLY A 136 -3.64 -17.85 0.14
CA GLY A 136 -3.15 -17.73 1.52
C GLY A 136 -4.09 -18.27 2.59
N GLY A 137 -5.25 -18.84 2.20
CA GLY A 137 -6.21 -19.47 3.10
C GLY A 137 -7.08 -18.52 3.89
N LYS A 138 -6.78 -17.23 3.94
CA LYS A 138 -7.54 -16.21 4.69
C LYS A 138 -7.20 -14.78 4.26
N ASN A 139 -8.05 -13.83 4.64
CA ASN A 139 -7.81 -12.39 4.66
C ASN A 139 -8.42 -11.81 5.94
N PRO A 140 -7.76 -10.92 6.71
CA PRO A 140 -6.38 -10.45 6.52
C PRO A 140 -5.33 -11.48 6.97
N HIS A 141 -4.06 -11.12 6.82
CA HIS A 141 -2.89 -11.91 7.20
C HIS A 141 -2.85 -13.30 6.56
N PRO A 142 -2.80 -13.37 5.22
CA PRO A 142 -2.70 -14.63 4.51
C PRO A 142 -1.43 -15.40 4.92
N ASN A 143 -1.48 -16.73 4.82
CA ASN A 143 -0.37 -17.58 5.23
C ASN A 143 0.76 -17.57 4.19
N TYR A 144 1.98 -17.50 4.70
CA TYR A 144 3.24 -17.70 3.98
C TYR A 144 4.07 -18.73 4.71
N ILE A 145 4.99 -19.36 4.02
CA ILE A 145 6.01 -20.24 4.65
C ILE A 145 7.39 -19.78 4.23
N VAL A 146 8.38 -20.10 5.06
CA VAL A 146 9.79 -19.94 4.71
C VAL A 146 10.10 -20.84 3.52
N GLY A 147 10.68 -20.27 2.48
CA GLY A 147 10.98 -20.97 1.23
C GLY A 147 9.86 -20.95 0.19
N GLY A 148 8.72 -20.26 0.43
CA GLY A 148 7.68 -20.14 -0.59
C GLY A 148 6.27 -19.90 -0.07
N MET A 149 5.31 -20.65 -0.63
CA MET A 149 3.89 -20.57 -0.31
C MET A 149 3.36 -21.91 0.19
N PRO A 150 2.41 -21.92 1.15
CA PRO A 150 1.85 -23.16 1.70
C PRO A 150 0.84 -23.85 0.79
N CYS A 151 0.38 -23.19 -0.27
CA CYS A 151 -0.59 -23.75 -1.19
C CYS A 151 0.09 -24.65 -2.23
N SER A 152 -0.52 -25.80 -2.54
CA SER A 152 -0.16 -26.61 -3.70
C SER A 152 -0.98 -26.24 -4.92
N ILE A 153 -0.40 -26.35 -6.10
CA ILE A 153 -1.12 -26.20 -7.37
C ILE A 153 -1.15 -27.57 -8.06
N ASP A 154 -2.36 -28.04 -8.31
CA ASP A 154 -2.62 -29.23 -9.14
C ASP A 154 -3.96 -29.00 -9.84
N LEU A 155 -3.91 -28.96 -11.18
CA LEU A 155 -5.07 -28.58 -12.00
C LEU A 155 -6.26 -29.57 -11.90
N ASN A 156 -6.00 -30.80 -11.45
CA ASN A 156 -6.96 -31.90 -11.41
C ASN A 156 -7.42 -32.24 -9.99
N GLU A 157 -6.70 -31.76 -8.96
CA GLU A 157 -6.99 -32.12 -7.57
C GLU A 157 -7.93 -31.14 -6.89
N ALA A 158 -9.05 -31.65 -6.34
CA ALA A 158 -10.07 -30.83 -5.69
C ALA A 158 -9.56 -30.08 -4.45
N ASN A 159 -8.56 -30.63 -3.75
CA ASN A 159 -8.01 -30.05 -2.52
C ASN A 159 -6.83 -29.08 -2.77
N ALA A 160 -6.30 -29.04 -4.00
CA ALA A 160 -5.28 -28.12 -4.41
C ALA A 160 -5.86 -26.87 -5.05
N ILE A 161 -5.01 -25.91 -5.42
CA ILE A 161 -5.39 -24.83 -6.32
C ILE A 161 -5.49 -25.42 -7.73
N ASN A 162 -6.72 -25.71 -8.13
CA ASN A 162 -7.07 -26.33 -9.39
C ASN A 162 -7.48 -25.29 -10.45
N ALA A 163 -7.87 -25.78 -11.65
CA ALA A 163 -8.28 -24.93 -12.76
C ALA A 163 -9.42 -23.97 -12.41
N ASP A 164 -10.44 -24.43 -11.65
CA ASP A 164 -11.58 -23.58 -11.26
C ASP A 164 -11.17 -22.45 -10.32
N ARG A 165 -10.27 -22.73 -9.35
CA ARG A 165 -9.73 -21.70 -8.45
C ARG A 165 -8.87 -20.70 -9.18
N LEU A 166 -8.06 -21.13 -10.15
CA LEU A 166 -7.28 -20.22 -11.00
C LEU A 166 -8.19 -19.36 -11.89
N ALA A 167 -9.26 -19.93 -12.44
CA ALA A 167 -10.26 -19.18 -13.20
C ALA A 167 -10.96 -18.12 -12.32
N LEU A 168 -11.32 -18.46 -11.08
CA LEU A 168 -11.87 -17.51 -10.11
C LEU A 168 -10.87 -16.38 -9.81
N VAL A 169 -9.59 -16.70 -9.58
CA VAL A 169 -8.54 -15.70 -9.34
C VAL A 169 -8.47 -14.74 -10.52
N LYS A 170 -8.37 -15.26 -11.75
CA LYS A 170 -8.33 -14.44 -12.98
C LYS A 170 -9.52 -13.49 -13.05
N GLN A 171 -10.73 -14.03 -12.87
CA GLN A 171 -11.95 -13.22 -12.86
C GLN A 171 -11.87 -12.07 -11.84
N LYS A 172 -11.46 -12.36 -10.61
CA LYS A 172 -11.36 -11.32 -9.55
C LYS A 172 -10.30 -10.26 -9.86
N LEU A 173 -9.21 -10.62 -10.49
CA LEU A 173 -8.19 -9.65 -10.94
C LEU A 173 -8.71 -8.76 -12.07
N GLU A 174 -9.44 -9.32 -13.04
CA GLU A 174 -10.04 -8.57 -14.15
C GLU A 174 -11.16 -7.63 -13.65
N GLU A 175 -12.04 -8.09 -12.75
CA GLU A 175 -13.05 -7.26 -12.08
C GLU A 175 -12.39 -6.10 -11.29
N ALA A 176 -11.30 -6.39 -10.57
CA ALA A 176 -10.57 -5.39 -9.81
C ALA A 176 -9.94 -4.33 -10.72
N LYS A 177 -9.28 -4.75 -11.80
CA LYS A 177 -8.72 -3.83 -12.81
C LYS A 177 -9.81 -2.96 -13.44
N THR A 178 -10.97 -3.54 -13.72
CA THR A 178 -12.12 -2.80 -14.26
C THR A 178 -12.60 -1.73 -13.30
N PHE A 179 -12.80 -2.07 -12.02
CA PHE A 179 -13.21 -1.12 -11.00
C PHE A 179 -12.20 0.03 -10.84
N ILE A 180 -10.92 -0.29 -10.75
CA ILE A 180 -9.87 0.72 -10.59
C ILE A 180 -9.86 1.68 -11.78
N ASN A 181 -9.88 1.17 -13.01
CA ASN A 181 -9.79 2.01 -14.20
C ASN A 181 -11.09 2.75 -14.52
N GLN A 182 -12.25 2.22 -14.15
CA GLN A 182 -13.55 2.82 -14.50
C GLN A 182 -14.23 3.56 -13.35
N VAL A 183 -13.74 3.42 -12.11
CA VAL A 183 -14.30 4.09 -10.94
C VAL A 183 -13.22 4.91 -10.22
N TYR A 184 -12.20 4.26 -9.68
CA TYR A 184 -11.22 4.94 -8.84
C TYR A 184 -10.42 6.02 -9.60
N ILE A 185 -9.83 5.69 -10.75
CA ILE A 185 -9.02 6.66 -11.50
C ILE A 185 -9.85 7.83 -12.04
N PRO A 186 -11.05 7.64 -12.62
CA PRO A 186 -11.92 8.75 -13.00
C PRO A 186 -12.31 9.68 -11.83
N ASP A 187 -12.66 9.11 -10.68
CA ASP A 187 -12.97 9.91 -9.49
C ASP A 187 -11.77 10.71 -9.00
N LEU A 188 -10.60 10.08 -8.95
CA LEU A 188 -9.35 10.73 -8.59
C LEU A 188 -9.07 11.94 -9.50
N LEU A 189 -9.18 11.77 -10.82
CA LEU A 189 -8.92 12.82 -11.80
C LEU A 189 -9.99 13.95 -11.73
N MET A 190 -11.25 13.60 -11.53
CA MET A 190 -12.35 14.56 -11.33
C MET A 190 -12.05 15.42 -10.09
N ILE A 191 -11.75 14.81 -8.97
CA ILE A 191 -11.41 15.51 -7.72
C ILE A 191 -10.15 16.35 -7.90
N ALA A 192 -9.09 15.78 -8.47
CA ALA A 192 -7.84 16.47 -8.71
C ALA A 192 -8.04 17.74 -9.57
N ASN A 193 -8.84 17.66 -10.63
CA ASN A 193 -9.09 18.80 -11.51
C ASN A 193 -9.81 19.95 -10.80
N VAL A 194 -10.71 19.66 -9.85
CA VAL A 194 -11.43 20.69 -9.07
C VAL A 194 -10.56 21.33 -8.00
N TYR A 195 -9.68 20.55 -7.36
CA TYR A 195 -8.91 20.98 -6.20
C TYR A 195 -7.45 21.36 -6.50
N LYS A 196 -6.97 21.20 -7.74
CA LYS A 196 -5.56 21.36 -8.11
C LYS A 196 -4.96 22.72 -7.78
N ASP A 197 -5.72 23.80 -7.90
CA ASP A 197 -5.19 25.17 -7.74
C ASP A 197 -4.60 25.43 -6.35
N LYS A 198 -5.20 24.87 -5.32
CA LYS A 198 -4.79 25.02 -3.92
C LYS A 198 -3.99 23.81 -3.43
N TRP A 199 -4.54 22.60 -3.60
CA TRP A 199 -4.05 21.39 -2.93
C TRP A 199 -2.86 20.71 -3.63
N SER A 200 -2.49 21.16 -4.83
CA SER A 200 -1.22 20.83 -5.46
C SER A 200 -0.01 21.60 -4.91
N LYS A 201 -0.26 22.58 -4.01
CA LYS A 201 0.78 23.47 -3.46
C LYS A 201 0.95 23.36 -1.95
N ILE A 202 0.12 22.56 -1.28
CA ILE A 202 0.07 22.43 0.18
C ILE A 202 0.40 21.00 0.59
N GLY A 203 1.00 20.84 1.76
CA GLY A 203 1.29 19.53 2.35
C GLY A 203 2.62 18.94 1.84
N GLY A 204 3.65 19.77 1.68
CA GLY A 204 4.95 19.36 1.16
C GLY A 204 5.65 18.24 1.94
N GLY A 205 5.48 18.20 3.28
CA GLY A 205 6.12 17.21 4.13
C GLY A 205 7.65 17.28 4.13
N VAL A 206 8.30 16.17 4.42
CA VAL A 206 9.76 16.03 4.32
C VAL A 206 10.23 16.06 2.87
N ARG A 207 11.54 16.25 2.66
CA ARG A 207 12.11 16.43 1.32
C ARG A 207 12.88 15.20 0.82
N ASN A 208 12.98 14.17 1.67
CA ASN A 208 13.73 12.95 1.40
C ASN A 208 12.75 11.77 1.25
N TYR A 209 12.99 10.89 0.29
CA TYR A 209 12.10 9.79 -0.08
C TYR A 209 12.87 8.49 -0.13
N LEU A 210 12.33 7.42 0.46
CA LEU A 210 12.93 6.10 0.49
C LEU A 210 11.96 5.04 -0.02
N SER A 211 12.47 4.16 -0.87
CA SER A 211 11.83 2.91 -1.31
C SER A 211 12.80 1.75 -1.13
N TYR A 212 12.38 0.68 -0.47
CA TYR A 212 13.14 -0.57 -0.44
C TYR A 212 13.00 -1.38 -1.72
N GLY A 213 12.04 -1.03 -2.55
CA GLY A 213 11.70 -1.78 -3.74
C GLY A 213 10.89 -3.04 -3.46
N ASP A 214 10.07 -3.43 -4.42
CA ASP A 214 9.27 -4.66 -4.35
C ASP A 214 8.86 -5.16 -5.74
N TYR A 215 8.09 -6.26 -5.74
CA TYR A 215 7.67 -6.99 -6.94
C TYR A 215 8.87 -7.52 -7.73
N PRO A 216 9.68 -8.40 -7.13
CA PRO A 216 10.76 -9.09 -7.84
C PRO A 216 10.17 -9.89 -9.01
N VAL A 217 10.74 -9.70 -10.20
CA VAL A 217 10.30 -10.44 -11.41
C VAL A 217 10.89 -11.84 -11.42
N PHE A 218 12.11 -12.00 -10.91
CA PHE A 218 12.83 -13.26 -10.83
C PHE A 218 13.09 -13.65 -9.37
N ASP A 219 14.15 -13.13 -8.79
CA ASP A 219 14.62 -13.45 -7.45
C ASP A 219 14.75 -12.20 -6.57
N LEU A 220 14.65 -12.38 -5.24
CA LEU A 220 14.82 -11.28 -4.27
C LEU A 220 16.23 -10.67 -4.28
N GLY A 221 17.23 -11.37 -4.79
CA GLY A 221 18.59 -10.87 -4.98
C GLY A 221 18.74 -9.95 -6.20
N GLU A 222 17.85 -10.07 -7.18
CA GLU A 222 17.92 -9.32 -8.44
C GLU A 222 17.13 -8.01 -8.35
N VAL A 223 17.58 -7.08 -7.51
CA VAL A 223 16.87 -5.82 -7.18
C VAL A 223 16.58 -4.97 -8.42
N GLU A 224 17.44 -5.00 -9.43
CA GLU A 224 17.24 -4.27 -10.70
C GLU A 224 16.01 -4.78 -11.48
N SER A 225 15.60 -6.03 -11.26
CA SER A 225 14.41 -6.63 -11.87
C SER A 225 13.10 -6.15 -11.26
N TYR A 226 13.13 -5.51 -10.09
CA TYR A 226 11.94 -5.13 -9.35
C TYR A 226 11.05 -4.17 -10.12
N LYS A 227 9.73 -4.37 -10.06
CA LYS A 227 8.76 -3.42 -10.66
C LYS A 227 8.80 -2.07 -9.93
N ILE A 228 8.92 -2.07 -8.61
CA ILE A 228 9.17 -0.87 -7.80
C ILE A 228 10.66 -0.83 -7.48
N PRO A 229 11.42 0.17 -7.93
CA PRO A 229 12.86 0.22 -7.72
C PRO A 229 13.21 0.55 -6.26
N ARG A 230 14.39 0.09 -5.86
CA ARG A 230 15.02 0.44 -4.58
C ARG A 230 15.85 1.71 -4.73
N GLY A 231 15.77 2.60 -3.74
CA GLY A 231 16.63 3.77 -3.70
C GLY A 231 16.12 4.90 -2.82
N ILE A 232 16.87 5.97 -2.83
CA ILE A 232 16.62 7.18 -2.05
C ILE A 232 16.75 8.40 -2.97
N VAL A 233 15.81 9.33 -2.85
CA VAL A 233 15.88 10.67 -3.42
C VAL A 233 15.97 11.65 -2.27
N LEU A 234 17.03 12.47 -2.26
CA LEU A 234 17.28 13.47 -1.24
C LEU A 234 16.89 14.86 -1.74
N ASP A 235 16.35 15.67 -0.85
CA ASP A 235 16.05 17.08 -1.06
C ASP A 235 15.18 17.38 -2.31
N ARG A 236 14.38 16.39 -2.74
CA ARG A 236 13.57 16.42 -3.98
C ARG A 236 14.40 16.52 -5.27
N ASP A 237 15.66 16.15 -5.23
CA ASP A 237 16.51 16.11 -6.42
C ASP A 237 16.20 14.89 -7.28
N LEU A 238 15.31 15.07 -8.27
CA LEU A 238 14.89 14.02 -9.19
C LEU A 238 15.97 13.60 -10.21
N SER A 239 17.12 14.27 -10.21
CA SER A 239 18.23 13.92 -11.11
C SER A 239 19.08 12.76 -10.60
N LYS A 240 18.90 12.35 -9.33
CA LYS A 240 19.77 11.38 -8.68
C LYS A 240 19.03 10.44 -7.73
N VAL A 241 19.26 9.14 -7.92
CA VAL A 241 18.86 8.10 -6.98
C VAL A 241 20.10 7.58 -6.23
N HIS A 242 20.03 7.61 -4.92
CA HIS A 242 21.07 7.08 -4.04
C HIS A 242 20.76 5.63 -3.66
N PRO A 243 21.77 4.76 -3.50
CA PRO A 243 21.57 3.41 -2.99
C PRO A 243 21.17 3.43 -1.51
N VAL A 244 20.53 2.36 -1.07
CA VAL A 244 20.23 2.08 0.35
C VAL A 244 20.67 0.66 0.69
N ASP A 245 21.41 0.52 1.78
CA ASP A 245 21.79 -0.76 2.37
C ASP A 245 21.19 -0.90 3.77
N ALA A 246 20.16 -1.74 3.89
CA ALA A 246 19.48 -1.97 5.16
C ALA A 246 20.36 -2.73 6.18
N ASN A 247 21.41 -3.41 5.76
CA ASN A 247 22.34 -4.11 6.65
C ASN A 247 23.44 -3.19 7.21
N SER A 248 23.60 -1.98 6.64
CA SER A 248 24.61 -1.03 7.11
C SER A 248 24.22 -0.43 8.46
N PRO A 249 25.03 -0.62 9.52
CA PRO A 249 24.77 -0.05 10.85
C PRO A 249 24.72 1.49 10.87
N GLU A 250 25.33 2.12 9.86
CA GLU A 250 25.36 3.57 9.76
C GLU A 250 24.17 4.15 8.99
N GLU A 251 23.44 3.34 8.22
CA GLU A 251 22.36 3.84 7.40
C GLU A 251 21.02 3.88 8.12
N ILE A 252 20.59 2.78 8.77
CA ILE A 252 19.28 2.70 9.41
C ILE A 252 19.46 2.58 10.91
N LYS A 253 18.97 3.57 11.65
CA LYS A 253 18.96 3.57 13.10
C LYS A 253 17.57 3.91 13.64
N GLU A 254 17.17 3.24 14.71
CA GLU A 254 15.95 3.53 15.46
C GLU A 254 16.29 4.32 16.72
N TYR A 255 15.62 5.46 16.90
CA TYR A 255 15.75 6.32 18.07
C TYR A 255 14.55 6.14 19.00
N ILE A 256 14.80 6.10 20.31
CA ILE A 256 13.79 5.86 21.34
C ILE A 256 13.66 6.99 22.35
N TYR A 257 14.28 8.14 22.12
CA TYR A 257 14.31 9.26 23.06
C TYR A 257 12.92 9.63 23.59
N HIS A 258 11.90 9.69 22.70
CA HIS A 258 10.51 9.98 23.05
C HIS A 258 9.63 8.73 23.17
N SER A 259 10.21 7.53 23.15
CA SER A 259 9.47 6.27 23.18
C SER A 259 9.56 5.63 24.57
N TRP A 260 8.48 4.97 25.03
CA TRP A 260 8.44 4.26 26.29
C TRP A 260 9.26 2.96 26.27
N TYR A 261 10.48 3.08 25.75
CA TYR A 261 11.50 2.04 25.73
C TYR A 261 12.81 2.56 26.27
N LYS A 262 13.70 1.64 26.61
CA LYS A 262 15.11 1.93 26.88
C LYS A 262 16.00 0.92 26.19
N TYR A 263 17.17 1.38 25.82
CA TYR A 263 18.28 0.55 25.37
C TYR A 263 19.26 0.31 26.53
N THR A 264 19.89 -0.88 26.54
CA THR A 264 20.96 -1.19 27.50
C THR A 264 22.14 -0.22 27.39
N GLN A 265 22.39 0.27 26.16
CA GLN A 265 23.49 1.21 25.86
C GLN A 265 23.13 2.68 26.11
N GLY A 266 21.89 2.98 26.53
CA GLY A 266 21.36 4.34 26.75
C GLY A 266 20.50 4.85 25.60
N ASP A 267 19.54 5.72 25.93
CA ASP A 267 18.43 6.11 25.06
C ASP A 267 18.75 7.23 24.05
N LYS A 268 19.92 7.90 24.18
CA LYS A 268 20.28 9.06 23.35
C LYS A 268 20.86 8.69 21.99
N ALA A 269 21.44 7.50 21.86
CA ALA A 269 22.00 7.01 20.60
C ALA A 269 20.98 6.18 19.85
N GLY A 270 20.85 6.43 18.54
CA GLY A 270 20.12 5.51 17.66
C GLY A 270 20.92 4.23 17.46
N LEU A 271 20.25 3.08 17.49
CA LEU A 271 20.86 1.77 17.26
C LEU A 271 20.31 1.13 16.01
N HIS A 272 21.16 0.38 15.30
CA HIS A 272 20.72 -0.46 14.22
C HIS A 272 19.77 -1.56 14.74
N PRO A 273 18.73 -1.95 14.00
CA PRO A 273 17.75 -2.93 14.47
C PRO A 273 18.32 -4.29 14.89
N TYR A 274 19.48 -4.71 14.39
CA TYR A 274 20.19 -5.91 14.85
C TYR A 274 20.80 -5.77 16.26
N GLU A 275 21.13 -4.52 16.67
CA GLU A 275 21.86 -4.24 17.90
C GLU A 275 20.96 -3.73 19.03
N GLY A 276 19.81 -3.17 18.67
CA GLY A 276 18.89 -2.50 19.56
C GLY A 276 18.04 -3.46 20.39
N GLU A 277 18.60 -4.08 21.44
CA GLU A 277 17.78 -4.81 22.41
C GLU A 277 16.90 -3.82 23.21
N THR A 278 15.58 -3.95 23.02
CA THR A 278 14.60 -3.00 23.51
C THR A 278 13.91 -3.51 24.76
N HIS A 279 13.95 -2.73 25.84
CA HIS A 279 13.22 -3.00 27.09
C HIS A 279 12.07 -2.00 27.24
N LEU A 280 10.95 -2.44 27.84
CA LEU A 280 9.81 -1.58 28.14
C LEU A 280 10.14 -0.61 29.27
N GLU A 281 9.78 0.66 29.10
CA GLU A 281 9.92 1.71 30.10
C GLU A 281 8.76 2.71 30.02
N TYR A 282 7.62 2.35 30.59
CA TYR A 282 6.46 3.22 30.60
C TYR A 282 6.56 4.26 31.72
N THR A 283 6.72 5.53 31.37
CA THR A 283 6.88 6.65 32.32
C THR A 283 5.61 7.48 32.47
N GLY A 284 4.58 7.28 31.72
CA GLY A 284 3.30 8.00 31.78
C GLY A 284 2.73 8.30 30.40
N PRO A 285 1.56 8.94 30.27
CA PRO A 285 0.70 9.49 31.35
C PRO A 285 -0.05 8.42 32.13
N ARG A 286 -0.38 8.74 33.37
CA ARG A 286 -1.19 7.88 34.27
C ARG A 286 -2.52 8.57 34.60
N PRO A 287 -3.58 7.79 34.92
CA PRO A 287 -4.84 8.38 35.34
C PRO A 287 -4.71 9.29 36.58
N PRO A 288 -5.45 10.43 36.65
CA PRO A 288 -6.23 11.01 35.58
C PRO A 288 -5.32 11.56 34.48
N TYR A 289 -5.63 11.21 33.22
CA TYR A 289 -4.79 11.60 32.08
C TYR A 289 -4.79 13.12 31.91
N LYS A 290 -3.58 13.71 31.89
CA LYS A 290 -3.32 15.11 31.58
C LYS A 290 -2.71 15.21 30.18
N LEU A 291 -2.42 16.42 29.74
CA LEU A 291 -1.67 16.66 28.51
C LEU A 291 -0.34 15.90 28.53
N LEU A 292 0.04 15.31 27.41
CA LEU A 292 1.32 14.65 27.23
C LEU A 292 2.44 15.69 27.29
N ASP A 293 3.51 15.38 28.01
CA ASP A 293 4.76 16.11 27.89
C ASP A 293 5.50 15.63 26.64
N VAL A 294 5.49 16.45 25.59
CA VAL A 294 6.11 16.11 24.31
C VAL A 294 7.63 16.22 24.32
N GLU A 295 8.21 16.78 25.38
CA GLU A 295 9.66 16.84 25.58
C GLU A 295 10.21 15.58 26.29
N ASP A 296 9.33 14.75 26.85
CA ASP A 296 9.66 13.48 27.48
C ASP A 296 9.15 12.30 26.60
N LYS A 297 9.04 11.11 27.17
CA LYS A 297 8.51 9.91 26.49
C LYS A 297 6.99 9.98 26.40
N TYR A 298 6.45 9.89 25.18
CA TYR A 298 5.01 10.03 24.93
C TYR A 298 4.42 9.00 23.97
N SER A 299 5.22 8.05 23.44
CA SER A 299 4.78 7.14 22.40
C SER A 299 5.33 5.73 22.60
N TRP A 300 4.64 4.72 22.04
CA TRP A 300 5.15 3.35 21.89
C TRP A 300 5.90 3.12 20.57
N ILE A 301 6.04 4.16 19.74
CA ILE A 301 6.64 4.07 18.42
C ILE A 301 8.09 4.54 18.47
N LYS A 302 9.02 3.74 17.96
CA LYS A 302 10.39 4.15 17.71
C LYS A 302 10.46 5.08 16.50
N THR A 303 11.55 5.83 16.41
CA THR A 303 11.78 6.81 15.37
C THR A 303 12.91 6.34 14.45
N PRO A 304 12.61 5.65 13.32
CA PRO A 304 13.63 5.26 12.37
C PRO A 304 14.15 6.46 11.57
N ARG A 305 15.44 6.44 11.25
CA ARG A 305 16.11 7.46 10.43
C ARG A 305 17.11 6.78 9.49
N TRP A 306 17.26 7.36 8.30
CA TRP A 306 18.37 7.05 7.40
C TRP A 306 19.47 8.09 7.59
N LYS A 307 20.65 7.68 8.07
CA LYS A 307 21.78 8.60 8.36
C LYS A 307 21.33 9.86 9.13
N GLN A 308 20.48 9.67 10.12
CA GLN A 308 19.84 10.71 10.97
C GLN A 308 18.73 11.54 10.28
N GLU A 309 18.56 11.41 8.98
CA GLU A 309 17.54 12.14 8.21
C GLU A 309 16.17 11.46 8.25
N PRO A 310 15.09 12.23 8.38
CA PRO A 310 13.75 11.72 8.20
C PRO A 310 13.47 11.41 6.73
N MET A 311 12.82 10.28 6.48
CA MET A 311 12.49 9.84 5.13
C MET A 311 10.97 9.69 5.01
N GLU A 312 10.38 10.25 3.95
CA GLU A 312 9.03 9.87 3.55
C GLU A 312 9.08 8.50 2.88
N VAL A 313 8.14 7.64 3.24
CA VAL A 313 7.93 6.32 2.64
C VAL A 313 6.50 6.20 2.15
N GLY A 314 6.20 5.24 1.29
CA GLY A 314 4.85 5.01 0.79
C GLY A 314 4.66 5.34 -0.69
N PRO A 315 3.40 5.47 -1.15
CA PRO A 315 3.10 5.60 -2.57
C PRO A 315 3.85 6.74 -3.27
N LEU A 316 3.91 7.93 -2.66
CA LEU A 316 4.67 9.04 -3.24
C LEU A 316 6.17 8.74 -3.30
N ALA A 317 6.75 8.21 -2.21
CA ALA A 317 8.18 7.91 -2.18
C ALA A 317 8.58 6.89 -3.25
N ARG A 318 7.81 5.79 -3.38
CA ARG A 318 8.04 4.78 -4.42
C ARG A 318 7.95 5.37 -5.83
N LEU A 319 6.95 6.22 -6.04
CA LEU A 319 6.75 6.88 -7.33
C LEU A 319 7.89 7.89 -7.65
N ILE A 320 8.34 8.67 -6.66
CA ILE A 320 9.45 9.61 -6.80
C ILE A 320 10.77 8.90 -7.11
N VAL A 321 11.07 7.80 -6.40
CA VAL A 321 12.26 6.98 -6.68
C VAL A 321 12.19 6.38 -8.07
N ALA A 322 11.02 5.83 -8.47
CA ALA A 322 10.82 5.29 -9.81
C ALA A 322 10.95 6.36 -10.91
N TYR A 323 10.36 7.53 -10.69
CA TYR A 323 10.42 8.65 -11.62
C TYR A 323 11.87 9.14 -11.82
N ALA A 324 12.60 9.35 -10.72
CA ALA A 324 14.00 9.77 -10.75
C ALA A 324 14.92 8.72 -11.41
N ALA A 325 14.61 7.42 -11.22
CA ALA A 325 15.31 6.33 -11.88
C ALA A 325 14.95 6.16 -13.37
N GLY A 326 13.98 6.92 -13.90
CA GLY A 326 13.47 6.72 -15.26
C GLY A 326 12.75 5.39 -15.47
N LYS A 327 12.22 4.78 -14.40
CA LYS A 327 11.59 3.45 -14.45
C LYS A 327 10.23 3.52 -15.15
N GLU A 328 10.01 2.63 -16.09
CA GLU A 328 8.71 2.48 -16.78
C GLU A 328 7.92 1.31 -16.16
N PRO A 329 6.59 1.39 -16.15
CA PRO A 329 5.72 2.46 -16.72
C PRO A 329 5.50 3.67 -15.80
N GLN A 330 6.10 3.72 -14.61
CA GLN A 330 5.85 4.74 -13.58
C GLN A 330 6.06 6.15 -14.13
N LYS A 331 7.20 6.38 -14.82
CA LYS A 331 7.55 7.70 -15.36
C LYS A 331 6.51 8.18 -16.36
N SER A 332 6.17 7.36 -17.35
CA SER A 332 5.19 7.72 -18.38
C SER A 332 3.81 8.00 -17.82
N ILE A 333 3.34 7.21 -16.85
CA ILE A 333 2.03 7.41 -16.20
C ILE A 333 1.98 8.71 -15.41
N VAL A 334 3.07 9.07 -14.74
CA VAL A 334 3.18 10.36 -14.02
C VAL A 334 3.15 11.51 -15.01
N ASP A 335 3.99 11.48 -16.05
CA ASP A 335 4.07 12.54 -17.06
C ASP A 335 2.72 12.73 -17.77
N GLU A 336 2.01 11.66 -18.09
CA GLU A 336 0.66 11.70 -18.68
C GLU A 336 -0.34 12.36 -17.73
N THR A 337 -0.35 11.98 -16.46
CA THR A 337 -1.28 12.50 -15.45
C THR A 337 -1.04 13.99 -15.19
N LEU A 338 0.21 14.39 -15.05
CA LEU A 338 0.57 15.81 -14.86
C LEU A 338 0.15 16.65 -16.06
N ARG A 339 0.39 16.16 -17.29
CA ARG A 339 -0.03 16.81 -18.53
C ARG A 339 -1.56 16.94 -18.61
N GLN A 340 -2.31 15.88 -18.27
CA GLN A 340 -3.77 15.89 -18.26
C GLN A 340 -4.36 16.90 -17.28
N LEU A 341 -3.70 17.10 -16.15
CA LEU A 341 -4.12 18.05 -15.11
C LEU A 341 -3.55 19.46 -15.31
N ASP A 342 -2.67 19.65 -16.29
CA ASP A 342 -1.91 20.89 -16.51
C ASP A 342 -1.15 21.30 -15.23
N LEU A 343 -0.36 20.37 -14.68
CA LEU A 343 0.42 20.56 -13.46
C LEU A 343 1.91 20.30 -13.69
N PRO A 344 2.80 21.07 -13.03
CA PRO A 344 4.23 20.80 -13.05
C PRO A 344 4.58 19.60 -12.16
N VAL A 345 5.77 19.04 -12.34
CA VAL A 345 6.26 17.89 -11.54
C VAL A 345 6.29 18.19 -10.03
N ASP A 346 6.53 19.43 -9.65
CA ASP A 346 6.55 19.86 -8.24
C ASP A 346 5.20 19.67 -7.54
N ALA A 347 4.11 19.58 -8.28
CA ALA A 347 2.78 19.27 -7.73
C ALA A 347 2.71 17.87 -7.05
N LEU A 348 3.62 16.96 -7.38
CA LEU A 348 3.75 15.67 -6.70
C LEU A 348 4.06 15.83 -5.21
N PHE A 349 4.82 16.87 -4.83
CA PHE A 349 5.21 17.14 -3.45
C PHE A 349 4.12 17.87 -2.66
N SER A 350 2.90 17.36 -2.72
CA SER A 350 1.73 17.97 -2.10
C SER A 350 0.76 16.92 -1.55
N THR A 351 -0.28 17.37 -0.86
CA THR A 351 -1.39 16.50 -0.44
C THR A 351 -2.06 15.83 -1.64
N LEU A 352 -2.37 16.61 -2.68
CA LEU A 352 -2.98 16.08 -3.89
C LEU A 352 -2.04 15.11 -4.63
N GLY A 353 -0.75 15.43 -4.67
CA GLY A 353 0.27 14.56 -5.26
C GLY A 353 0.37 13.19 -4.58
N ARG A 354 0.27 13.14 -3.24
CA ARG A 354 0.24 11.86 -2.50
C ARG A 354 -1.03 11.08 -2.80
N THR A 355 -2.16 11.75 -2.91
CA THR A 355 -3.43 11.13 -3.28
C THR A 355 -3.37 10.56 -4.70
N ALA A 356 -2.79 11.31 -5.64
CA ALA A 356 -2.59 10.86 -7.01
C ALA A 356 -1.61 9.68 -7.09
N ALA A 357 -0.47 9.75 -6.39
CA ALA A 357 0.53 8.68 -6.38
C ALA A 357 -0.06 7.34 -5.94
N ARG A 358 -0.92 7.35 -4.91
CA ARG A 358 -1.63 6.15 -4.43
C ARG A 358 -2.56 5.57 -5.49
N GLY A 359 -3.32 6.41 -6.19
CA GLY A 359 -4.21 5.94 -7.26
C GLY A 359 -3.45 5.40 -8.47
N LEU A 360 -2.39 6.07 -8.90
CA LEU A 360 -1.55 5.62 -10.01
C LEU A 360 -0.85 4.29 -9.69
N GLU A 361 -0.36 4.13 -8.46
CA GLU A 361 0.21 2.87 -8.00
C GLU A 361 -0.83 1.75 -7.95
N CYS A 362 -2.06 2.05 -7.50
CA CYS A 362 -3.18 1.10 -7.55
C CYS A 362 -3.48 0.62 -8.97
N ARG A 363 -3.48 1.53 -9.96
CA ARG A 363 -3.64 1.20 -11.38
C ARG A 363 -2.53 0.27 -11.89
N MET A 364 -1.27 0.57 -11.57
CA MET A 364 -0.14 -0.27 -11.95
C MET A 364 -0.19 -1.65 -11.30
N ALA A 365 -0.56 -1.72 -10.01
CA ALA A 365 -0.72 -2.98 -9.30
C ALA A 365 -1.78 -3.89 -9.96
N ALA A 366 -2.86 -3.32 -10.50
CA ALA A 366 -3.87 -4.08 -11.23
C ALA A 366 -3.33 -4.68 -12.54
N ASP A 367 -2.47 -3.95 -13.23
CA ASP A 367 -1.80 -4.46 -14.44
C ASP A 367 -0.79 -5.56 -14.08
N TRP A 368 0.07 -5.32 -13.09
CA TRP A 368 1.07 -6.30 -12.64
C TRP A 368 0.46 -7.59 -12.09
N ALA A 369 -0.68 -7.51 -11.39
CA ALA A 369 -1.38 -8.71 -10.91
C ALA A 369 -1.71 -9.68 -12.04
N LEU A 370 -2.20 -9.16 -13.17
CA LEU A 370 -2.51 -9.97 -14.35
C LEU A 370 -1.23 -10.44 -15.08
N GLU A 371 -0.18 -9.63 -15.15
CA GLU A 371 1.11 -10.05 -15.69
C GLU A 371 1.68 -11.24 -14.91
N PHE A 372 1.72 -11.15 -13.57
CA PHE A 372 2.21 -12.23 -12.72
C PHE A 372 1.31 -13.47 -12.78
N PHE A 373 -0.01 -13.28 -12.88
CA PHE A 373 -0.93 -14.39 -13.08
C PHE A 373 -0.66 -15.11 -14.40
N ASN A 374 -0.51 -14.37 -15.49
CA ASN A 374 -0.20 -14.96 -16.79
C ASN A 374 1.17 -15.67 -16.79
N GLN A 375 2.16 -15.15 -16.09
CA GLN A 375 3.45 -15.82 -15.93
C GLN A 375 3.32 -17.10 -15.11
N LEU A 376 2.51 -17.11 -14.04
CA LEU A 376 2.19 -18.31 -13.28
C LEU A 376 1.58 -19.40 -14.17
N ILE A 377 0.57 -19.04 -14.97
CA ILE A 377 -0.06 -19.99 -15.92
C ILE A 377 0.98 -20.56 -16.91
N LYS A 378 1.83 -19.70 -17.47
CA LYS A 378 2.88 -20.13 -18.38
C LYS A 378 3.88 -21.10 -17.73
N ASN A 379 4.23 -20.89 -16.47
CA ASN A 379 5.10 -21.81 -15.72
C ASN A 379 4.43 -23.19 -15.55
N LEU A 380 3.12 -23.18 -15.22
CA LEU A 380 2.34 -24.42 -15.09
C LEU A 380 2.23 -25.18 -16.41
N GLU A 381 2.02 -24.49 -17.53
CA GLU A 381 2.01 -25.06 -18.89
C GLU A 381 3.36 -25.71 -19.24
N ASN A 382 4.46 -25.18 -18.71
CA ASN A 382 5.80 -25.74 -18.85
C ASN A 382 6.10 -26.88 -17.84
N GLY A 383 5.12 -27.29 -17.04
CA GLY A 383 5.24 -28.41 -16.09
C GLY A 383 5.86 -28.04 -14.73
N ASP A 384 6.10 -26.75 -14.45
CA ASP A 384 6.59 -26.33 -13.12
C ASP A 384 5.41 -25.96 -12.22
N SER A 385 5.14 -26.77 -11.19
CA SER A 385 4.10 -26.53 -10.16
C SER A 385 4.67 -26.31 -8.76
N ARG A 386 6.00 -26.15 -8.63
CA ARG A 386 6.68 -26.01 -7.33
C ARG A 386 6.27 -24.70 -6.65
N MET A 387 5.87 -24.79 -5.37
CA MET A 387 5.42 -23.66 -4.56
C MET A 387 6.32 -23.41 -3.34
N ALA A 388 7.25 -24.32 -3.03
CA ALA A 388 8.16 -24.17 -1.89
C ALA A 388 9.51 -24.82 -2.17
N ASN A 389 10.55 -24.25 -1.56
CA ASN A 389 11.86 -24.84 -1.40
C ASN A 389 12.04 -25.22 0.07
N SER A 390 12.05 -26.53 0.36
CA SER A 390 12.16 -27.08 1.72
C SER A 390 13.58 -27.52 2.08
N ALA A 391 14.57 -27.29 1.24
CA ALA A 391 15.95 -27.80 1.43
C ALA A 391 16.55 -27.34 2.77
N GLU A 392 16.16 -26.19 3.28
CA GLU A 392 16.69 -25.62 4.52
C GLU A 392 15.70 -25.68 5.70
N TRP A 393 14.71 -26.61 5.69
CA TRP A 393 13.74 -26.70 6.79
C TRP A 393 14.25 -27.51 7.99
N GLU A 394 15.26 -28.36 7.78
CA GLU A 394 15.82 -29.18 8.85
C GLU A 394 16.68 -28.30 9.78
N ARG A 395 16.24 -28.16 11.02
CA ARG A 395 16.85 -27.26 12.02
C ARG A 395 18.27 -27.64 12.40
N GLU A 396 18.62 -28.92 12.27
CA GLU A 396 19.95 -29.47 12.56
C GLU A 396 21.03 -28.89 11.62
N ASN A 397 20.61 -28.40 10.45
CA ASN A 397 21.50 -27.80 9.45
C ASN A 397 21.68 -26.28 9.63
N TRP A 398 21.02 -25.70 10.63
CA TRP A 398 21.11 -24.26 10.86
C TRP A 398 22.35 -23.91 11.68
N PRO A 399 23.12 -22.87 11.29
CA PRO A 399 24.22 -22.36 12.09
C PRO A 399 23.79 -21.87 13.47
N ASP A 400 24.73 -21.85 14.42
CA ASP A 400 24.47 -21.37 15.77
C ASP A 400 24.11 -19.90 15.83
N HIS A 401 24.54 -19.10 14.84
CA HIS A 401 24.25 -17.66 14.77
C HIS A 401 24.01 -17.20 13.33
N GLU A 402 22.90 -16.52 13.11
CA GLU A 402 22.52 -15.95 11.81
C GLU A 402 21.79 -14.61 11.97
N GLN A 403 21.93 -13.80 10.95
CA GLN A 403 21.20 -12.52 10.82
C GLN A 403 20.58 -12.42 9.44
N GLY A 404 19.38 -11.81 9.36
CA GLY A 404 18.76 -11.58 8.09
C GLY A 404 17.77 -10.42 8.12
N VAL A 405 17.60 -9.78 6.98
CA VAL A 405 16.62 -8.71 6.78
C VAL A 405 15.64 -9.07 5.67
N GLY A 406 14.35 -8.91 5.96
CA GLY A 406 13.30 -9.01 4.98
C GLY A 406 12.79 -7.63 4.62
N LEU A 407 13.07 -7.17 3.40
CA LEU A 407 12.59 -5.91 2.88
C LEU A 407 11.32 -6.11 2.06
N ALA A 408 10.38 -5.22 2.21
CA ALA A 408 9.14 -5.17 1.44
C ALA A 408 8.62 -3.73 1.37
N GLU A 409 7.72 -3.51 0.44
CA GLU A 409 6.93 -2.29 0.40
C GLU A 409 5.50 -2.61 0.82
N ALA A 410 5.14 -2.28 2.06
CA ALA A 410 3.73 -2.31 2.46
C ALA A 410 2.95 -1.22 1.71
N PRO A 411 1.62 -1.29 1.59
CA PRO A 411 0.85 -0.24 0.92
C PRO A 411 1.14 1.16 1.45
N ARG A 412 1.41 1.29 2.75
CA ARG A 412 1.71 2.57 3.40
C ARG A 412 3.18 2.97 3.33
N GLY A 413 4.08 2.06 3.04
CA GLY A 413 5.50 2.42 2.85
C GLY A 413 6.50 1.31 3.09
N ALA A 414 7.76 1.71 3.17
CA ALA A 414 8.91 0.84 3.31
C ALA A 414 8.87 0.06 4.64
N LEU A 415 8.94 -1.25 4.55
CA LEU A 415 8.87 -2.20 5.66
C LEU A 415 10.12 -3.06 5.71
N ALA A 416 10.77 -3.09 6.86
CA ALA A 416 11.91 -3.96 7.09
C ALA A 416 11.72 -4.83 8.35
N HIS A 417 12.03 -6.11 8.24
CA HIS A 417 12.03 -7.05 9.34
C HIS A 417 13.45 -7.57 9.55
N PHE A 418 14.03 -7.26 10.69
CA PHE A 418 15.37 -7.69 11.08
C PHE A 418 15.27 -8.85 12.07
N ILE A 419 15.97 -9.94 11.80
CA ILE A 419 16.00 -11.12 12.68
C ILE A 419 17.43 -11.49 13.04
N VAL A 420 17.64 -11.83 14.31
CA VAL A 420 18.85 -12.49 14.81
C VAL A 420 18.43 -13.84 15.36
N ILE A 421 19.00 -14.90 14.80
CA ILE A 421 18.78 -16.28 15.24
C ILE A 421 20.05 -16.74 15.95
N ASP A 422 19.89 -17.30 17.15
CA ASP A 422 20.97 -17.83 17.96
C ASP A 422 20.53 -19.20 18.50
N LYS A 423 21.31 -20.25 18.23
CA LYS A 423 21.03 -21.62 18.66
C LYS A 423 19.60 -22.07 18.31
N ASN A 424 19.19 -21.85 17.07
CA ASN A 424 17.85 -22.17 16.54
C ASN A 424 16.69 -21.45 17.26
N ARG A 425 16.94 -20.29 17.87
CA ARG A 425 15.93 -19.46 18.53
C ARG A 425 16.05 -18.02 18.06
N VAL A 426 14.93 -17.35 17.96
CA VAL A 426 14.92 -15.90 17.74
C VAL A 426 15.47 -15.20 18.96
N LYS A 427 16.67 -14.60 18.82
CA LYS A 427 17.31 -13.81 19.86
C LYS A 427 16.81 -12.37 19.84
N ASN A 428 16.71 -11.77 18.65
CA ASN A 428 16.18 -10.44 18.46
C ASN A 428 15.33 -10.40 17.20
N TYR A 429 14.23 -9.65 17.24
CA TYR A 429 13.37 -9.42 16.12
C TYR A 429 12.84 -7.98 16.16
N GLN A 430 13.21 -7.17 15.19
CA GLN A 430 12.82 -5.77 15.09
C GLN A 430 12.14 -5.49 13.76
N MET A 431 11.10 -4.68 13.81
CA MET A 431 10.37 -4.23 12.63
C MET A 431 10.51 -2.71 12.52
N VAL A 432 11.01 -2.25 11.39
CA VAL A 432 10.95 -0.85 10.98
C VAL A 432 9.76 -0.71 10.04
N VAL A 433 8.70 -0.09 10.54
CA VAL A 433 7.40 -0.03 9.86
C VAL A 433 7.10 1.38 9.31
N PRO A 434 6.32 1.48 8.21
CA PRO A 434 5.91 2.77 7.64
C PRO A 434 4.88 3.50 8.48
#